data_d22e1ebadc298df345e2118d2c54463c
#
_entry.id   d22e1ebadc298df345e2118d2c54463c
#
_cell.length_a   1.000
_cell.length_b   1.000
_cell.length_c   1.000
_cell.angle_alpha   90.00
_cell.angle_beta   90.00
_cell.angle_gamma   90.00
#
_symmetry.space_group_name_H-M   'P 1'
#
loop_
_entity.id
_entity.type
_entity.pdbx_description
1 polymer ?
#
loop_
_entity_poly.entity_id
_entity_poly.type
_entity_poly.pdbx_seq_one_letter_code
_entity_poly.pdbx_strand_id
1 'polypeptide(L)'
;MSAHIVMAASAAARITEVVANKGHQKTAFPNASKSLNDQNMSAALKEISSWPGYRPTPLHSLSNIAAACGVKAVLYKDEAPRFGLGSFKALGGSYAVANLISAQETLGIKASDITVATATDGNH
;
A
#
# COMPACT_ATOMS: atom_id res chain seq x y z
N MET A 1 -28.76 -10.76 17.02
CA MET A 1 -28.59 -9.36 17.51
C MET A 1 -28.20 -8.49 16.35
N SER A 2 -29.10 -7.62 15.88
CA SER A 2 -28.84 -6.72 14.76
C SER A 2 -28.07 -5.52 15.27
N ALA A 3 -26.85 -5.33 14.82
CA ALA A 3 -26.08 -4.11 15.09
C ALA A 3 -26.63 -3.00 14.20
N HIS A 4 -27.40 -2.09 14.76
CA HIS A 4 -27.74 -0.83 14.09
C HIS A 4 -26.51 0.07 14.15
N ILE A 5 -25.86 0.27 13.01
CA ILE A 5 -24.90 1.37 12.85
C ILE A 5 -25.73 2.64 12.72
N VAL A 6 -25.84 3.39 13.82
CA VAL A 6 -26.34 4.75 13.79
C VAL A 6 -25.21 5.60 13.23
N MET A 7 -25.24 5.88 11.93
CA MET A 7 -24.43 6.97 11.38
C MET A 7 -25.06 8.28 11.89
N ALA A 8 -24.45 8.86 12.94
CA ALA A 8 -24.70 10.26 13.25
C ALA A 8 -24.41 11.06 11.97
N ALA A 9 -25.35 11.87 11.53
CA ALA A 9 -25.17 12.81 10.44
C ALA A 9 -24.06 13.78 10.85
N SER A 10 -22.82 13.43 10.53
CA SER A 10 -21.68 14.32 10.62
C SER A 10 -21.98 15.50 9.73
N ALA A 11 -21.87 16.70 10.26
CA ALA A 11 -21.92 17.92 9.46
C ALA A 11 -21.02 17.71 8.25
N ALA A 12 -21.62 17.73 7.04
CA ALA A 12 -20.89 17.50 5.81
C ALA A 12 -19.69 18.44 5.80
N ALA A 13 -18.48 17.87 5.73
CA ALA A 13 -17.27 18.66 5.65
C ALA A 13 -17.40 19.58 4.44
N ARG A 14 -17.60 20.88 4.68
CA ARG A 14 -17.68 21.88 3.62
C ARG A 14 -16.26 22.18 3.17
N ILE A 15 -16.02 22.03 1.87
CA ILE A 15 -14.80 22.60 1.27
C ILE A 15 -14.94 24.10 1.37
N THR A 16 -14.17 24.73 2.25
CA THR A 16 -14.19 26.17 2.50
C THR A 16 -13.21 26.92 1.63
N GLU A 17 -12.19 26.25 1.12
CA GLU A 17 -11.15 26.83 0.29
C GLU A 17 -10.57 25.81 -0.68
N VAL A 18 -10.30 26.24 -1.91
CA VAL A 18 -9.55 25.50 -2.91
C VAL A 18 -8.33 26.31 -3.29
N VAL A 19 -7.15 25.81 -2.94
CA VAL A 19 -5.89 26.47 -3.28
C VAL A 19 -5.27 25.78 -4.48
N ALA A 20 -5.02 26.57 -5.54
CA ALA A 20 -4.33 26.05 -6.72
C ALA A 20 -2.87 25.73 -6.41
N ASN A 21 -2.44 24.51 -6.72
CA ASN A 21 -1.02 24.14 -6.61
C ASN A 21 -0.23 24.80 -7.74
N LYS A 22 0.40 25.95 -7.43
CA LYS A 22 1.26 26.70 -8.38
C LYS A 22 2.52 25.92 -8.82
N GLY A 23 2.92 24.93 -8.03
CA GLY A 23 4.02 24.01 -8.34
C GLY A 23 3.62 22.80 -9.17
N HIS A 24 2.33 22.69 -9.56
CA HIS A 24 1.86 21.56 -10.37
C HIS A 24 2.58 21.50 -11.71
N GLN A 25 3.26 20.39 -11.97
CA GLN A 25 3.87 20.10 -13.26
C GLN A 25 2.98 19.12 -14.02
N LYS A 26 2.61 19.47 -15.24
CA LYS A 26 1.80 18.60 -16.13
C LYS A 26 2.61 17.41 -16.71
N THR A 27 3.92 17.43 -16.54
CA THR A 27 4.80 16.36 -17.00
C THR A 27 4.97 15.30 -15.91
N ALA A 28 4.98 14.04 -16.31
CA ALA A 28 5.32 12.93 -15.43
C ALA A 28 6.69 13.18 -14.78
N PHE A 29 6.84 12.77 -13.51
CA PHE A 29 8.13 12.85 -12.83
C PHE A 29 9.21 12.15 -13.67
N PRO A 30 10.31 12.83 -14.03
CA PRO A 30 11.28 12.28 -15.00
C PRO A 30 11.91 10.95 -14.57
N ASN A 31 11.94 10.69 -13.27
CA ASN A 31 12.51 9.48 -12.71
C ASN A 31 11.47 8.41 -12.34
N ALA A 32 10.17 8.70 -12.45
CA ALA A 32 9.13 7.74 -12.08
C ALA A 32 9.19 6.49 -12.97
N SER A 33 9.40 6.65 -14.26
CA SER A 33 9.49 5.55 -15.23
C SER A 33 10.72 4.65 -15.02
N LYS A 34 11.77 5.14 -14.38
CA LYS A 34 12.93 4.31 -14.02
C LYS A 34 12.60 3.28 -12.95
N SER A 35 11.74 3.64 -12.01
CA SER A 35 11.33 2.78 -10.89
C SER A 35 9.97 2.12 -11.12
N LEU A 36 9.03 2.85 -11.71
CA LEU A 36 7.65 2.40 -11.96
C LEU A 36 7.50 2.02 -13.45
N ASN A 37 7.94 0.82 -13.79
CA ASN A 37 7.81 0.23 -15.12
C ASN A 37 7.37 -1.23 -15.00
N ASP A 38 6.90 -1.82 -16.10
CA ASP A 38 6.34 -3.18 -16.12
C ASP A 38 7.36 -4.25 -15.70
N GLN A 39 8.63 -4.06 -16.03
CA GLN A 39 9.69 -4.97 -15.64
C GLN A 39 9.89 -5.01 -14.13
N ASN A 40 10.00 -3.84 -13.49
CA ASN A 40 10.17 -3.74 -12.04
C ASN A 40 8.91 -4.20 -11.30
N MET A 41 7.73 -3.90 -11.82
CA MET A 41 6.46 -4.39 -11.30
C MET A 41 6.37 -5.92 -11.34
N SER A 42 6.76 -6.52 -12.46
CA SER A 42 6.76 -7.97 -12.63
C SER A 42 7.79 -8.65 -11.73
N ALA A 43 8.97 -8.06 -11.57
CA ALA A 43 10.00 -8.55 -10.67
C ALA A 43 9.53 -8.52 -9.20
N ALA A 44 8.94 -7.40 -8.78
CA ALA A 44 8.40 -7.26 -7.42
C ALA A 44 7.26 -8.26 -7.17
N LEU A 45 6.35 -8.43 -8.12
CA LEU A 45 5.25 -9.39 -8.00
C LEU A 45 5.78 -10.83 -7.88
N LYS A 46 6.74 -11.21 -8.72
CA LYS A 46 7.37 -12.53 -8.69
C LYS A 46 8.04 -12.79 -7.34
N GLU A 47 8.83 -11.85 -6.86
CA GLU A 47 9.55 -11.96 -5.59
C GLU A 47 8.58 -12.08 -4.42
N ILE A 48 7.68 -11.11 -4.27
CA ILE A 48 6.74 -11.05 -3.14
C ILE A 48 5.80 -12.26 -3.14
N SER A 49 5.36 -12.73 -4.31
CA SER A 49 4.46 -13.89 -4.39
C SER A 49 5.16 -15.22 -4.06
N SER A 50 6.49 -15.26 -4.06
CA SER A 50 7.26 -16.44 -3.66
C SER A 50 7.46 -16.54 -2.15
N TRP A 51 7.18 -15.50 -1.38
CA TRP A 51 7.43 -15.49 0.05
C TRP A 51 6.50 -16.42 0.82
N PRO A 52 7.01 -17.10 1.86
CA PRO A 52 6.17 -17.96 2.71
C PRO A 52 4.98 -17.19 3.28
N GLY A 53 3.79 -17.78 3.18
CA GLY A 53 2.56 -17.16 3.66
C GLY A 53 1.94 -16.11 2.72
N TYR A 54 2.52 -15.87 1.55
CA TYR A 54 1.86 -15.02 0.56
C TYR A 54 0.50 -15.60 0.13
N ARG A 55 -0.52 -14.76 0.17
CA ARG A 55 -1.86 -15.06 -0.38
C ARG A 55 -2.47 -13.78 -0.95
N PRO A 56 -3.23 -13.89 -2.05
CA PRO A 56 -4.08 -12.77 -2.47
C PRO A 56 -5.02 -12.37 -1.34
N THR A 57 -5.08 -11.09 -1.04
CA THR A 57 -5.98 -10.56 -0.03
C THR A 57 -7.39 -10.37 -0.60
N PRO A 58 -8.45 -10.43 0.23
CA PRO A 58 -9.83 -10.29 -0.23
C PRO A 58 -10.10 -8.95 -0.91
N LEU A 59 -11.02 -8.97 -1.87
CA LEU A 59 -11.64 -7.78 -2.45
C LEU A 59 -13.14 -7.87 -2.19
N HIS A 60 -13.65 -7.00 -1.33
CA HIS A 60 -15.05 -6.95 -0.94
C HIS A 60 -15.82 -5.92 -1.75
N SER A 61 -17.03 -6.29 -2.18
CA SER A 61 -17.99 -5.35 -2.76
C SER A 61 -18.92 -4.86 -1.66
N LEU A 62 -18.93 -3.54 -1.44
CA LEU A 62 -19.70 -2.87 -0.39
C LEU A 62 -20.94 -2.21 -0.99
N SER A 63 -21.91 -3.04 -1.44
CA SER A 63 -23.10 -2.60 -2.15
C SER A 63 -23.96 -1.60 -1.37
N ASN A 64 -24.11 -1.78 -0.05
CA ASN A 64 -24.89 -0.88 0.79
C ASN A 64 -24.23 0.52 0.89
N ILE A 65 -22.90 0.57 0.94
CA ILE A 65 -22.16 1.84 0.93
C ILE A 65 -22.28 2.49 -0.45
N ALA A 66 -22.16 1.71 -1.53
CA ALA A 66 -22.35 2.22 -2.88
C ALA A 66 -23.72 2.87 -3.06
N ALA A 67 -24.76 2.20 -2.61
CA ALA A 67 -26.13 2.74 -2.65
C ALA A 67 -26.28 4.02 -1.83
N ALA A 68 -25.76 4.04 -0.61
CA ALA A 68 -25.82 5.22 0.27
C ALA A 68 -25.05 6.43 -0.29
N CYS A 69 -23.97 6.18 -1.03
CA CYS A 69 -23.14 7.21 -1.67
C CYS A 69 -23.63 7.58 -3.09
N GLY A 70 -24.64 6.90 -3.64
CA GLY A 70 -25.12 7.14 -5.01
C GLY A 70 -24.10 6.82 -6.10
N VAL A 71 -23.17 5.89 -5.85
CA VAL A 71 -22.14 5.46 -6.80
C VAL A 71 -22.40 4.04 -7.30
N LYS A 72 -21.87 3.71 -8.48
CA LYS A 72 -22.09 2.39 -9.11
C LYS A 72 -21.55 1.24 -8.26
N ALA A 73 -20.39 1.40 -7.65
CA ALA A 73 -19.75 0.38 -6.83
C ALA A 73 -18.76 1.00 -5.85
N VAL A 74 -18.61 0.37 -4.70
CA VAL A 74 -17.51 0.60 -3.75
C VAL A 74 -16.82 -0.73 -3.54
N LEU A 75 -15.53 -0.78 -3.86
CA LEU A 75 -14.69 -1.97 -3.68
C LEU A 75 -13.68 -1.70 -2.57
N TYR A 76 -13.58 -2.63 -1.62
CA TYR A 76 -12.65 -2.56 -0.50
C TYR A 76 -11.62 -3.69 -0.60
N LYS A 77 -10.36 -3.32 -0.82
CA LYS A 77 -9.24 -4.25 -0.80
C LYS A 77 -8.78 -4.43 0.65
N ASP A 78 -9.04 -5.59 1.23
CA ASP A 78 -8.74 -5.87 2.62
C ASP A 78 -7.31 -6.39 2.79
N GLU A 79 -6.41 -5.54 3.21
CA GLU A 79 -5.01 -5.89 3.48
C GLU A 79 -4.73 -6.30 4.94
N ALA A 80 -5.75 -6.39 5.81
CA ALA A 80 -5.58 -6.83 7.19
C ALA A 80 -4.95 -8.22 7.33
N PRO A 81 -5.28 -9.23 6.49
CA PRO A 81 -4.66 -10.55 6.60
C PRO A 81 -3.25 -10.64 5.98
N ARG A 82 -2.70 -9.55 5.44
CA ARG A 82 -1.39 -9.57 4.77
C ARG A 82 -0.28 -10.03 5.74
N PHE A 83 0.24 -11.22 5.56
CA PHE A 83 1.27 -11.86 6.39
C PHE A 83 0.98 -11.85 7.90
N GLY A 84 -0.28 -11.65 8.30
CA GLY A 84 -0.66 -11.51 9.71
C GLY A 84 -0.22 -10.20 10.39
N LEU A 85 0.25 -9.22 9.61
CA LEU A 85 0.77 -7.94 10.15
C LEU A 85 -0.27 -6.81 10.13
N GLY A 86 -1.49 -7.07 9.71
CA GLY A 86 -2.60 -6.11 9.75
C GLY A 86 -2.52 -4.98 8.74
N SER A 87 -1.58 -5.00 7.78
CA SER A 87 -1.33 -3.89 6.90
C SER A 87 -0.58 -4.31 5.63
N PHE A 88 -0.81 -3.58 4.51
CA PHE A 88 -0.05 -3.74 3.26
C PHE A 88 1.42 -3.27 3.37
N LYS A 89 1.79 -2.56 4.40
CA LYS A 89 3.14 -1.96 4.57
C LYS A 89 4.25 -3.00 4.64
N ALA A 90 3.90 -4.21 5.06
CA ALA A 90 4.81 -5.36 5.00
C ALA A 90 5.37 -5.63 3.60
N LEU A 91 4.66 -5.30 2.52
CA LEU A 91 5.10 -5.57 1.15
C LEU A 91 6.30 -4.71 0.76
N GLY A 92 6.14 -3.38 0.84
CA GLY A 92 7.15 -2.44 0.36
C GLY A 92 8.44 -2.48 1.19
N GLY A 93 8.31 -2.45 2.51
CA GLY A 93 9.45 -2.49 3.43
C GLY A 93 10.26 -3.77 3.28
N SER A 94 9.60 -4.93 3.32
CA SER A 94 10.29 -6.22 3.17
C SER A 94 10.92 -6.39 1.80
N TYR A 95 10.27 -5.94 0.73
CA TYR A 95 10.84 -5.99 -0.62
C TYR A 95 12.09 -5.12 -0.75
N ALA A 96 12.08 -3.91 -0.17
CA ALA A 96 13.26 -3.04 -0.17
C ALA A 96 14.43 -3.67 0.60
N VAL A 97 14.17 -4.28 1.76
CA VAL A 97 15.19 -4.97 2.56
C VAL A 97 15.72 -6.21 1.82
N ALA A 98 14.85 -7.03 1.24
CA ALA A 98 15.26 -8.20 0.46
C ALA A 98 16.20 -7.81 -0.70
N ASN A 99 15.85 -6.79 -1.46
CA ASN A 99 16.70 -6.28 -2.54
C ASN A 99 18.04 -5.74 -2.04
N LEU A 100 18.03 -5.03 -0.90
CA LEU A 100 19.26 -4.53 -0.29
C LEU A 100 20.18 -5.68 0.10
N ILE A 101 19.67 -6.68 0.81
CA ILE A 101 20.43 -7.85 1.22
C ILE A 101 21.02 -8.57 0.00
N SER A 102 20.19 -8.87 -0.99
CA SER A 102 20.65 -9.54 -2.23
C SER A 102 21.75 -8.76 -2.94
N ALA A 103 21.62 -7.42 -3.01
CA ALA A 103 22.66 -6.57 -3.60
C ALA A 103 23.97 -6.61 -2.79
N GLN A 104 23.90 -6.62 -1.45
CA GLN A 104 25.08 -6.68 -0.60
C GLN A 104 25.76 -8.05 -0.64
N GLU A 105 25.00 -9.13 -0.73
CA GLU A 105 25.53 -10.49 -0.88
C GLU A 105 26.32 -10.65 -2.18
N THR A 106 25.94 -9.99 -3.27
CA THR A 106 26.72 -9.97 -4.52
C THR A 106 28.07 -9.29 -4.36
N LEU A 107 28.23 -8.44 -3.34
CA LEU A 107 29.49 -7.79 -2.96
C LEU A 107 30.27 -8.57 -1.89
N GLY A 108 29.82 -9.77 -1.52
CA GLY A 108 30.44 -10.64 -0.53
C GLY A 108 30.12 -10.28 0.93
N ILE A 109 29.16 -9.37 1.18
CA ILE A 109 28.69 -9.00 2.52
C ILE A 109 27.61 -10.00 2.93
N LYS A 110 27.78 -10.64 4.09
CA LYS A 110 26.80 -11.62 4.59
C LYS A 110 25.56 -10.89 5.15
N ALA A 111 24.38 -11.48 4.98
CA ALA A 111 23.14 -10.94 5.55
C ALA A 111 23.22 -10.76 7.08
N SER A 112 23.97 -11.62 7.78
CA SER A 112 24.22 -11.50 9.22
C SER A 112 24.96 -10.23 9.64
N ASP A 113 25.67 -9.61 8.73
CA ASP A 113 26.50 -8.42 9.00
C ASP A 113 25.76 -7.11 8.65
N ILE A 114 24.49 -7.24 8.19
CA ILE A 114 23.65 -6.11 7.81
C ILE A 114 22.70 -5.76 8.96
N THR A 115 22.73 -4.51 9.38
CA THR A 115 21.76 -3.96 10.34
C THR A 115 20.79 -3.04 9.61
N VAL A 116 19.48 -3.30 9.78
CA VAL A 116 18.42 -2.45 9.26
C VAL A 116 17.80 -1.69 10.43
N ALA A 117 17.68 -0.38 10.29
CA ALA A 117 17.04 0.48 11.27
C ALA A 117 15.89 1.27 10.63
N THR A 118 14.83 1.48 11.37
CA THR A 118 13.68 2.29 10.94
C THR A 118 13.17 3.14 12.10
N ALA A 119 12.62 4.29 11.80
CA ALA A 119 11.89 5.13 12.75
C ALA A 119 10.47 5.33 12.24
N THR A 120 9.49 4.97 13.06
CA THR A 120 8.07 4.99 12.68
C THR A 120 7.19 5.42 13.85
N ASP A 121 5.96 5.84 13.55
CA ASP A 121 4.92 6.15 14.54
C ASP A 121 4.17 4.89 15.03
N GLY A 122 4.71 3.70 14.80
CA GLY A 122 4.13 2.42 15.25
C GLY A 122 3.27 1.70 14.22
N ASN A 123 3.24 2.16 12.99
CA ASN A 123 2.46 1.56 11.90
C ASN A 123 3.33 0.91 10.79
N HIS A 124 4.57 0.65 11.11
CA HIS A 124 5.54 -0.07 10.26
C HIS A 124 6.15 -1.23 11.00
#